data_2d3b1e4dbe57c674d81f9a7188f4f17e
#
_entry.id   2d3b1e4dbe57c674d81f9a7188f4f17e
#
_cell.length_a   1.000
_cell.length_b   1.000
_cell.length_c   1.000
_cell.angle_alpha   90.00
_cell.angle_beta   90.00
_cell.angle_gamma   90.00
#
_symmetry.space_group_name_H-M   'P 1'
#
loop_
_entity.id
_entity.type
_entity.pdbx_description
1 polymer ?
#
loop_
_entity_poly.entity_id
_entity_poly.type
_entity_poly.pdbx_seq_one_letter_code
_entity_poly.pdbx_strand_id
1 'polypeptide(L)'
;ANGSQNNAINFDGGNYSMETTDKLLDIEKWRDTLSKILQYYGNIPYRYGDVKTFVIISQGRNHFMLLHEGWQKRRHVYGTIVHAEIRHEQIWIYYDGIEDGITDELVAAGVPKDRIVLAFHPPDVREYTGYGVG
;
A
#
# COMPACT_ATOMS: atom_id res chain seq x y z
N ALA A 1 -5.55 13.92 19.10
CA ALA A 1 -5.49 14.13 19.44
C ALA A 1 -5.51 14.46 19.71
N ASN A 2 -5.74 14.41 19.35
CA ASN A 2 -5.77 14.76 19.63
C ASN A 2 -5.80 15.03 19.44
N GLY A 3 -5.96 15.33 19.09
CA GLY A 3 -6.06 15.64 18.93
C GLY A 3 -6.21 15.88 18.45
N SER A 4 -6.33 15.95 18.32
CA SER A 4 -6.56 16.26 18.05
C SER A 4 -6.90 16.36 17.62
N GLN A 5 -7.16 16.27 17.36
CA GLN A 5 -7.69 16.42 17.05
C GLN A 5 -8.17 16.76 16.81
N ASN A 6 -8.57 16.96 16.76
CA ASN A 6 -9.25 17.36 16.58
C ASN A 6 -9.56 17.98 16.22
N ASN A 7 -9.63 18.33 15.92
CA ASN A 7 -10.08 19.01 15.71
C ASN A 7 -10.32 19.53 14.96
N ALA A 8 -10.10 19.61 14.55
CA ALA A 8 -10.32 20.31 13.95
C ALA A 8 -11.17 20.64 13.23
N ILE A 9 -11.85 20.78 13.20
CA ILE A 9 -12.64 20.98 12.89
C ILE A 9 -13.42 21.73 12.64
N ASN A 10 -14.07 22.21 12.40
CA ASN A 10 -14.93 22.78 12.37
C ASN A 10 -15.42 23.69 12.46
N PHE A 11 -15.11 24.08 11.91
CA PHE A 11 -15.78 24.98 12.25
C PHE A 11 -16.65 25.43 11.33
N ASP A 12 -16.59 25.74 10.46
CA ASP A 12 -17.41 26.29 9.64
C ASP A 12 -17.85 25.43 8.67
N GLY A 13 -17.68 24.47 8.62
CA GLY A 13 -18.12 23.89 7.57
C GLY A 13 -18.51 22.53 7.77
N GLY A 14 -19.64 22.19 7.95
CA GLY A 14 -20.11 20.84 7.97
C GLY A 14 -19.71 20.08 6.73
N ASN A 15 -19.81 20.70 5.56
CA ASN A 15 -19.43 20.06 4.32
C ASN A 15 -17.95 19.75 4.27
N TYR A 16 -17.14 20.68 4.68
CA TYR A 16 -15.70 20.50 4.71
C TYR A 16 -15.32 19.37 5.66
N SER A 17 -15.92 19.34 6.84
CA SER A 17 -15.62 18.29 7.84
C SER A 17 -16.05 16.93 7.35
N MET A 18 -17.20 16.82 6.69
CA MET A 18 -17.67 15.54 6.16
C MET A 18 -16.75 15.03 5.05
N GLU A 19 -16.34 15.91 4.15
CA GLU A 19 -15.43 15.52 3.08
C GLU A 19 -14.10 15.01 3.63
N THR A 20 -13.56 15.70 4.63
CA THR A 20 -12.33 15.29 5.27
C THR A 20 -12.49 13.93 5.97
N THR A 21 -13.63 13.73 6.64
CA THR A 21 -13.91 12.48 7.32
C THR A 21 -13.98 11.32 6.34
N ASP A 22 -14.64 11.52 5.19
CA ASP A 22 -14.74 10.48 4.17
C ASP A 22 -13.36 10.10 3.64
N LYS A 23 -12.49 11.07 3.41
CA LYS A 23 -11.13 10.79 2.94
C LYS A 23 -10.33 10.01 3.97
N LEU A 24 -10.47 10.36 5.26
CA LEU A 24 -9.78 9.65 6.33
C LEU A 24 -10.27 8.22 6.44
N LEU A 25 -11.58 7.99 6.28
CA LEU A 25 -12.13 6.65 6.32
C LEU A 25 -11.63 5.80 5.14
N ASP A 26 -11.52 6.41 3.96
CA ASP A 26 -10.98 5.72 2.80
C ASP A 26 -9.52 5.32 3.02
N ILE A 27 -8.72 6.22 3.59
CA ILE A 27 -7.31 5.94 3.86
C ILE A 27 -7.18 4.78 4.86
N GLU A 28 -7.99 4.76 5.92
CA GLU A 28 -7.96 3.67 6.88
C GLU A 28 -8.35 2.35 6.22
N LYS A 29 -9.33 2.39 5.35
CA LYS A 29 -9.75 1.20 4.60
C LYS A 29 -8.63 0.69 3.71
N TRP A 30 -7.90 1.60 3.06
CA TRP A 30 -6.78 1.22 2.21
C TRP A 30 -5.62 0.64 3.01
N ARG A 31 -5.38 1.18 4.21
CA ARG A 31 -4.38 0.62 5.12
C ARG A 31 -4.72 -0.82 5.46
N ASP A 32 -5.98 -1.07 5.83
CA ASP A 32 -6.43 -2.42 6.16
C ASP A 32 -6.34 -3.35 4.96
N THR A 33 -6.71 -2.86 3.79
CA THR A 33 -6.65 -3.64 2.55
C THR A 33 -5.22 -4.03 2.22
N LEU A 34 -4.30 -3.07 2.25
CA LEU A 34 -2.89 -3.34 1.99
C LEU A 34 -2.33 -4.34 3.00
N SER A 35 -2.64 -4.14 4.28
CA SER A 35 -2.18 -5.04 5.32
C SER A 35 -2.66 -6.48 5.07
N LYS A 36 -3.93 -6.64 4.72
CA LYS A 36 -4.49 -7.97 4.48
C LYS A 36 -3.87 -8.62 3.24
N ILE A 37 -3.68 -7.87 2.18
CA ILE A 37 -3.07 -8.39 0.97
C ILE A 37 -1.66 -8.89 1.27
N LEU A 38 -0.86 -8.06 1.94
CA LEU A 38 0.51 -8.44 2.24
C LEU A 38 0.59 -9.63 3.20
N GLN A 39 -0.31 -9.68 4.18
CA GLN A 39 -0.35 -10.81 5.11
C GLN A 39 -0.73 -12.10 4.39
N TYR A 40 -1.62 -12.02 3.42
CA TYR A 40 -1.96 -13.20 2.63
C TYR A 40 -0.72 -13.75 1.93
N TYR A 41 0.03 -12.90 1.24
CA TYR A 41 1.25 -13.34 0.56
C TYR A 41 2.35 -13.70 1.55
N GLY A 42 2.42 -13.01 2.68
CA GLY A 42 3.41 -13.31 3.72
C GLY A 42 3.20 -14.68 4.36
N ASN A 43 1.98 -15.22 4.30
CA ASN A 43 1.68 -16.52 4.88
C ASN A 43 1.84 -17.67 3.89
N ILE A 44 2.14 -17.39 2.62
CA ILE A 44 2.40 -18.44 1.65
C ILE A 44 3.84 -18.92 1.84
N PRO A 45 4.03 -20.20 2.20
CA PRO A 45 5.38 -20.69 2.45
C PRO A 45 6.17 -20.81 1.15
N TYR A 46 7.49 -20.62 1.24
CA TYR A 46 8.36 -20.88 0.12
C TYR A 46 8.41 -22.39 -0.14
N ARG A 47 8.41 -22.73 -1.43
CA ARG A 47 8.40 -24.11 -1.86
C ARG A 47 9.74 -24.78 -1.61
N TYR A 48 10.83 -24.05 -1.75
CA TYR A 48 12.17 -24.56 -1.65
C TYR A 48 13.00 -23.70 -0.72
N GLY A 49 13.88 -24.36 0.03
CA GLY A 49 14.80 -23.66 0.89
C GLY A 49 14.16 -23.19 2.20
N ASP A 50 14.96 -22.45 2.96
CA ASP A 50 14.54 -21.89 4.24
C ASP A 50 14.45 -20.38 4.10
N VAL A 51 13.39 -19.91 3.48
CA VAL A 51 13.14 -18.50 3.21
C VAL A 51 11.83 -18.10 3.88
N LYS A 52 11.86 -17.00 4.59
CA LYS A 52 10.69 -16.47 5.27
C LYS A 52 10.31 -15.13 4.69
N THR A 53 9.03 -14.80 4.78
CA THR A 53 8.53 -13.48 4.35
C THR A 53 8.07 -12.70 5.56
N PHE A 54 8.25 -11.39 5.49
CA PHE A 54 7.95 -10.49 6.59
C PHE A 54 7.09 -9.35 6.08
N VAL A 55 5.97 -9.09 6.77
CA VAL A 55 5.18 -7.89 6.51
C VAL A 55 5.71 -6.81 7.43
N ILE A 56 6.13 -5.70 6.84
CA ILE A 56 6.66 -4.57 7.59
C ILE A 56 5.79 -3.36 7.31
N ILE A 57 5.24 -2.78 8.37
CA ILE A 57 4.41 -1.60 8.28
C ILE A 57 5.07 -0.53 9.12
N SER A 58 5.28 0.65 8.54
CA SER A 58 5.92 1.75 9.27
C SER A 58 5.05 2.19 10.44
N GLN A 59 5.66 2.84 11.40
CA GLN A 59 4.97 3.28 12.61
C GLN A 59 3.78 4.16 12.29
N GLY A 60 3.90 5.04 11.30
CA GLY A 60 2.81 5.90 10.87
C GLY A 60 1.79 5.20 9.99
N ARG A 61 1.99 3.91 9.67
CA ARG A 61 1.09 3.11 8.86
C ARG A 61 0.89 3.68 7.46
N ASN A 62 1.93 4.27 6.89
CA ASN A 62 1.90 4.77 5.53
C ASN A 62 2.78 3.98 4.59
N HIS A 63 3.83 3.31 5.08
CA HIS A 63 4.65 2.41 4.27
C HIS A 63 4.32 0.97 4.59
N PHE A 64 4.15 0.19 3.53
CA PHE A 64 3.79 -1.22 3.63
C PHE A 64 4.75 -2.00 2.77
N MET A 65 5.47 -2.95 3.37
CA MET A 65 6.47 -3.73 2.65
C MET A 65 6.29 -5.21 2.90
N LEU A 66 6.59 -5.99 1.89
CA LEU A 66 6.73 -7.44 2.00
C LEU A 66 8.15 -7.76 1.62
N LEU A 67 8.90 -8.29 2.56
CA LEU A 67 10.30 -8.69 2.37
C LEU A 67 10.43 -10.17 2.46
N HIS A 68 11.49 -10.71 1.85
CA HIS A 68 11.86 -12.10 2.11
C HIS A 68 13.34 -12.17 2.46
N GLU A 69 13.66 -13.17 3.29
CA GLU A 69 15.03 -13.41 3.71
C GLU A 69 15.19 -14.88 4.08
N GLY A 70 16.30 -15.46 3.70
CA GLY A 70 16.63 -16.82 4.05
C GLY A 70 17.66 -17.39 3.12
N TRP A 71 17.73 -18.72 3.07
CA TRP A 71 18.76 -19.42 2.33
C TRP A 71 18.14 -20.50 1.46
N GLN A 72 18.61 -20.58 0.22
CA GLN A 72 18.35 -21.70 -0.67
C GLN A 72 19.70 -22.34 -0.95
N LYS A 73 20.00 -23.41 -0.22
CA LYS A 73 21.33 -24.03 -0.20
C LYS A 73 22.35 -22.99 0.24
N ARG A 74 23.27 -22.60 -0.62
CA ARG A 74 24.32 -21.65 -0.28
C ARG A 74 24.02 -20.24 -0.76
N ARG A 75 22.84 -20.03 -1.35
CA ARG A 75 22.46 -18.73 -1.88
C ARG A 75 21.62 -17.98 -0.85
N HIS A 76 22.03 -16.80 -0.48
CA HIS A 76 21.27 -15.92 0.40
C HIS A 76 20.18 -15.23 -0.41
N VAL A 77 18.93 -15.43 -0.01
CA VAL A 77 17.78 -14.77 -0.61
C VAL A 77 17.42 -13.61 0.29
N TYR A 78 17.46 -12.40 -0.27
CA TYR A 78 17.12 -11.22 0.51
C TYR A 78 16.61 -10.14 -0.46
N GLY A 79 15.47 -9.56 -0.15
CA GLY A 79 14.94 -8.47 -0.97
C GLY A 79 13.53 -8.11 -0.66
N THR A 80 13.06 -7.10 -1.38
CA THR A 80 11.70 -6.61 -1.28
C THR A 80 10.85 -7.33 -2.32
N ILE A 81 9.68 -7.79 -1.90
CA ILE A 81 8.68 -8.34 -2.82
C ILE A 81 7.67 -7.27 -3.21
N VAL A 82 7.24 -6.46 -2.24
CA VAL A 82 6.30 -5.37 -2.48
C VAL A 82 6.69 -4.18 -1.61
N HIS A 83 6.58 -2.99 -2.17
CA HIS A 83 6.68 -1.77 -1.38
C HIS A 83 5.64 -0.78 -1.88
N ALA A 84 4.73 -0.37 -1.00
CA ALA A 84 3.69 0.60 -1.29
C ALA A 84 3.65 1.66 -0.19
N GLU A 85 3.19 2.83 -0.55
CA GLU A 85 3.05 3.93 0.41
C GLU A 85 1.70 4.60 0.19
N ILE A 86 1.03 4.96 1.27
CA ILE A 86 -0.15 5.83 1.20
C ILE A 86 0.35 7.26 1.35
N ARG A 87 0.19 8.03 0.29
CA ARG A 87 0.71 9.39 0.18
C ARG A 87 -0.22 10.23 -0.67
N HIS A 88 -0.53 11.43 -0.20
CA HIS A 88 -1.39 12.36 -0.94
C HIS A 88 -2.71 11.73 -1.36
N GLU A 89 -3.31 10.96 -0.44
CA GLU A 89 -4.60 10.30 -0.67
C GLU A 89 -4.58 9.35 -1.86
N GLN A 90 -3.41 8.76 -2.11
CA GLN A 90 -3.23 7.75 -3.16
C GLN A 90 -2.36 6.63 -2.62
N ILE A 91 -2.40 5.49 -3.29
CA ILE A 91 -1.53 4.37 -2.98
C ILE A 91 -0.43 4.37 -4.05
N TRP A 92 0.79 4.62 -3.61
CA TRP A 92 1.96 4.63 -4.47
C TRP A 92 2.64 3.27 -4.40
N ILE A 93 2.75 2.59 -5.52
CA ILE A 93 3.40 1.28 -5.59
C ILE A 93 4.77 1.48 -6.19
N TYR A 94 5.78 1.33 -5.34
CA TYR A 94 7.17 1.52 -5.75
C TYR A 94 7.77 0.25 -6.34
N TYR A 95 7.33 -0.91 -5.85
CA TYR A 95 7.82 -2.18 -6.33
C TYR A 95 6.74 -3.23 -6.10
N ASP A 96 6.56 -4.09 -7.10
CA ASP A 96 5.56 -5.15 -7.03
C ASP A 96 6.12 -6.39 -7.70
N GLY A 97 6.63 -7.29 -6.89
CA GLY A 97 7.20 -8.56 -7.37
C GLY A 97 6.24 -9.73 -7.31
N ILE A 98 4.97 -9.48 -7.00
CA ILE A 98 3.94 -10.53 -7.06
C ILE A 98 3.66 -10.83 -8.53
N GLU A 99 3.55 -12.11 -8.87
CA GLU A 99 3.45 -12.53 -10.27
C GLU A 99 2.34 -11.80 -11.02
N ASP A 100 1.14 -11.76 -10.43
CA ASP A 100 0.02 -11.09 -11.07
C ASP A 100 -0.12 -9.64 -10.61
N GLY A 101 0.74 -9.19 -9.70
CA GLY A 101 0.68 -7.85 -9.13
C GLY A 101 -0.42 -7.72 -8.09
N ILE A 102 -0.33 -6.65 -7.29
CA ILE A 102 -1.36 -6.39 -6.26
C ILE A 102 -2.40 -5.38 -6.72
N THR A 103 -2.20 -4.75 -7.88
CA THR A 103 -3.10 -3.68 -8.33
C THR A 103 -4.51 -4.17 -8.56
N ASP A 104 -4.68 -5.33 -9.19
CA ASP A 104 -6.02 -5.88 -9.44
C ASP A 104 -6.73 -6.20 -8.13
N GLU A 105 -5.99 -6.65 -7.12
CA GLU A 105 -6.58 -6.94 -5.81
C GLU A 105 -7.03 -5.66 -5.12
N LEU A 106 -6.27 -4.59 -5.27
CA LEU A 106 -6.64 -3.29 -4.71
C LEU A 106 -7.91 -2.78 -5.38
N VAL A 107 -7.99 -2.87 -6.70
CA VAL A 107 -9.18 -2.45 -7.45
C VAL A 107 -10.38 -3.29 -7.06
N ALA A 108 -10.19 -4.60 -6.93
CA ALA A 108 -11.27 -5.51 -6.52
C ALA A 108 -11.77 -5.18 -5.12
N ALA A 109 -10.90 -4.65 -4.26
CA ALA A 109 -11.27 -4.25 -2.91
C ALA A 109 -11.91 -2.86 -2.85
N GLY A 110 -12.05 -2.18 -3.98
CA GLY A 110 -12.74 -0.91 -4.05
C GLY A 110 -11.86 0.32 -4.17
N VAL A 111 -10.55 0.15 -4.35
CA VAL A 111 -9.66 1.31 -4.54
C VAL A 111 -9.81 1.80 -5.97
N PRO A 112 -10.16 3.07 -6.19
CA PRO A 112 -10.28 3.59 -7.55
C PRO A 112 -8.92 3.57 -8.26
N LYS A 113 -8.94 3.32 -9.56
CA LYS A 113 -7.69 3.24 -10.34
C LYS A 113 -6.90 4.54 -10.30
N ASP A 114 -7.58 5.69 -10.28
CA ASP A 114 -6.90 6.97 -10.24
C ASP A 114 -6.27 7.27 -8.88
N ARG A 115 -6.52 6.43 -7.89
CA ARG A 115 -5.89 6.54 -6.57
C ARG A 115 -4.72 5.56 -6.40
N ILE A 116 -4.37 4.83 -7.44
CA ILE A 116 -3.22 3.92 -7.44
C ILE A 116 -2.20 4.48 -8.41
N VAL A 117 -1.01 4.81 -7.91
CA VAL A 117 0.06 5.33 -8.74
C VAL A 117 1.11 4.23 -8.90
N LEU A 118 1.36 3.83 -10.15
CA LEU A 118 2.40 2.84 -10.44
C LEU A 118 3.74 3.57 -10.49
N ALA A 119 4.30 3.79 -9.30
CA ALA A 119 5.46 4.65 -9.12
C ALA A 119 6.76 4.03 -9.63
N PHE A 120 6.72 2.74 -10.01
CA PHE A 120 7.86 2.10 -10.65
C PHE A 120 7.95 2.45 -12.14
N HIS A 121 6.96 3.14 -12.70
CA HIS A 121 7.05 3.73 -14.03
C HIS A 121 7.51 5.18 -13.94
N PRO A 122 8.27 5.67 -14.93
CA PRO A 122 8.63 7.08 -14.96
C PRO A 122 7.39 7.97 -15.02
N PRO A 123 7.46 9.19 -14.45
CA PRO A 123 6.27 10.05 -14.40
C PRO A 123 5.62 10.32 -15.74
N ASP A 124 6.39 10.45 -16.81
CA ASP A 124 5.87 10.74 -18.14
C ASP A 124 5.12 9.56 -18.78
N VAL A 125 5.30 8.35 -18.25
CA VAL A 125 4.60 7.16 -18.72
C VAL A 125 3.29 6.93 -17.99
N ARG A 126 3.17 7.47 -16.77
CA ARG A 126 2.04 7.16 -15.89
C ARG A 126 0.69 7.53 -16.48
N GLU A 127 0.62 8.59 -17.28
CA GLU A 127 -0.64 9.00 -17.90
C GLU A 127 -1.20 7.97 -18.88
N TYR A 128 -0.38 7.05 -19.34
CA TYR A 128 -0.80 6.01 -20.29
C TYR A 128 -1.16 4.69 -19.63
N THR A 129 -1.05 4.62 -18.31
CA THR A 129 -1.26 3.34 -17.60
C THR A 129 -2.72 3.05 -17.29
N GLY A 130 -3.57 4.06 -17.30
CA GLY A 130 -4.95 3.91 -16.85
C GLY A 130 -5.08 4.06 -15.33
N TYR A 131 -3.98 4.26 -14.63
CA TYR A 131 -3.96 4.47 -13.19
C TYR A 131 -3.61 5.91 -12.87
N GLY A 132 -3.41 6.24 -11.60
CA GLY A 132 -3.11 7.60 -11.19
C GLY A 132 -1.76 8.07 -11.70
N VAL A 133 -1.60 9.39 -11.79
CA VAL A 133 -0.35 9.96 -12.32
C VAL A 133 0.56 10.49 -11.23
N GLY A 134 0.05 10.64 -10.01
CA GLY A 134 0.86 11.11 -8.89
C GLY A 134 0.77 12.58 -8.57
#